data_b7c311dd34209f1db70886cf133edcc8
#
_entry.id   b7c311dd34209f1db70886cf133edcc8
#
_cell.length_a   1.000
_cell.length_b   1.000
_cell.length_c   1.000
_cell.angle_alpha   90.00
_cell.angle_beta   90.00
_cell.angle_gamma   90.00
#
_symmetry.space_group_name_H-M   'P 1'
#
loop_
_entity.id
_entity.type
_entity.pdbx_description
1 polymer ?
#
loop_
_entity_poly.entity_id
_entity_poly.type
_entity_poly.pdbx_seq_one_letter_code
_entity_poly.pdbx_strand_id
1 'polypeptide(L)'
;MADRNLEIEVKFLVGDLAAVRRRLLALGASLHKARIYERNVRFDNPWDGLRIQGKLLRLRQDARARLTYKGEPQTAVDSEARVREELEVEVDDFQMTYDLLQRVGFEPKQVYEKYRETFHFGQVEV
;
A
#
# COMPACT_ATOMS: atom_id res chain seq x y z
N MET A 1 -13.49 17.18 1.84
CA MET A 1 -12.14 16.91 2.34
C MET A 1 -11.73 15.49 2.14
N ALA A 2 -12.66 14.55 2.14
CA ALA A 2 -12.37 13.16 1.83
C ALA A 2 -11.69 12.97 0.46
N ASP A 3 -11.97 13.84 -0.50
CA ASP A 3 -11.41 13.77 -1.85
C ASP A 3 -9.89 13.83 -1.90
N ARG A 4 -9.28 14.53 -0.93
CA ARG A 4 -7.82 14.68 -0.88
C ARG A 4 -7.10 13.41 -0.45
N ASN A 5 -7.81 12.47 0.13
CA ASN A 5 -7.27 11.22 0.67
C ASN A 5 -7.74 10.01 -0.12
N LEU A 6 -8.09 10.21 -1.40
CA LEU A 6 -8.50 9.10 -2.25
C LEU A 6 -7.29 8.51 -2.98
N GLU A 7 -7.21 7.19 -2.97
CA GLU A 7 -6.29 6.43 -3.79
C GLU A 7 -7.06 5.81 -4.95
N ILE A 8 -6.53 5.96 -6.16
CA ILE A 8 -7.06 5.32 -7.35
C ILE A 8 -5.99 4.36 -7.85
N GLU A 9 -6.30 3.08 -7.87
CA GLU A 9 -5.34 2.03 -8.16
C GLU A 9 -5.91 0.99 -9.11
N VAL A 10 -5.08 0.55 -10.06
CA VAL A 10 -5.31 -0.62 -10.89
C VAL A 10 -4.15 -1.57 -10.68
N LYS A 11 -4.44 -2.83 -10.46
CA LYS A 11 -3.42 -3.86 -10.23
C LYS A 11 -3.46 -4.90 -11.34
N PHE A 12 -2.31 -5.18 -11.92
CA PHE A 12 -2.14 -6.21 -12.95
C PHE A 12 -1.17 -7.27 -12.48
N LEU A 13 -1.51 -8.51 -12.72
CA LEU A 13 -0.59 -9.63 -12.54
C LEU A 13 0.16 -9.85 -13.84
N VAL A 14 1.49 -9.87 -13.77
CA VAL A 14 2.35 -10.04 -14.94
C VAL A 14 3.33 -11.20 -14.72
N GLY A 15 3.65 -11.91 -15.78
CA GLY A 15 4.56 -13.06 -15.70
C GLY A 15 6.05 -12.68 -15.72
N ASP A 16 6.39 -11.50 -16.22
CA ASP A 16 7.78 -11.05 -16.37
C ASP A 16 7.91 -9.56 -16.03
N LEU A 17 8.31 -9.28 -14.80
CA LEU A 17 8.50 -7.91 -14.33
C LEU A 17 9.65 -7.21 -15.07
N ALA A 18 10.68 -7.93 -15.47
CA ALA A 18 11.80 -7.35 -16.22
C ALA A 18 11.34 -6.83 -17.58
N ALA A 19 10.43 -7.55 -18.25
CA ALA A 19 9.84 -7.12 -19.51
C ALA A 19 9.00 -5.85 -19.32
N VAL A 20 8.21 -5.78 -18.26
CA VAL A 20 7.42 -4.59 -17.92
C VAL A 20 8.34 -3.40 -17.67
N ARG A 21 9.42 -3.60 -16.92
CA ARG A 21 10.41 -2.56 -16.65
C ARG A 21 11.00 -2.00 -17.93
N ARG A 22 11.42 -2.88 -18.83
CA ARG A 22 11.98 -2.46 -20.14
C ARG A 22 10.96 -1.67 -20.94
N ARG A 23 9.70 -2.10 -20.93
CA ARG A 23 8.63 -1.41 -21.66
C ARG A 23 8.36 -0.04 -21.10
N LEU A 24 8.32 0.11 -19.78
CA LEU A 24 8.14 1.41 -19.12
C LEU A 24 9.25 2.39 -19.51
N LEU A 25 10.50 1.94 -19.44
CA LEU A 25 11.64 2.77 -19.83
C LEU A 25 11.59 3.16 -21.30
N ALA A 26 11.21 2.22 -22.18
CA ALA A 26 11.07 2.48 -23.62
C ALA A 26 9.97 3.50 -23.92
N LEU A 27 8.93 3.56 -23.10
CA LEU A 27 7.83 4.52 -23.22
C LEU A 27 8.13 5.87 -22.58
N GLY A 28 9.30 6.04 -21.98
CA GLY A 28 9.73 7.30 -21.38
C GLY A 28 9.42 7.44 -19.90
N ALA A 29 9.03 6.36 -19.21
CA ALA A 29 8.88 6.41 -17.77
C ALA A 29 10.23 6.63 -17.08
N SER A 30 10.22 7.34 -15.95
CA SER A 30 11.40 7.59 -15.14
C SER A 30 11.37 6.79 -13.86
N LEU A 31 12.53 6.27 -13.45
CA LEU A 31 12.67 5.60 -12.17
C LEU A 31 12.53 6.62 -11.06
N HIS A 32 11.52 6.46 -10.23
CA HIS A 32 11.26 7.34 -9.08
C HIS A 32 11.88 6.80 -7.81
N LYS A 33 11.69 5.50 -7.53
CA LYS A 33 12.29 4.81 -6.39
C LYS A 33 12.92 3.52 -6.87
N ALA A 34 14.21 3.36 -6.60
CA ALA A 34 14.92 2.13 -6.89
C ALA A 34 14.33 0.96 -6.08
N ARG A 35 14.57 -0.25 -6.55
CA ARG A 35 14.10 -1.47 -5.89
C ARG A 35 14.52 -1.48 -4.43
N ILE A 36 13.55 -1.60 -3.53
CA ILE A 36 13.76 -1.62 -2.09
C ILE A 36 12.93 -2.75 -1.47
N TYR A 37 13.49 -3.36 -0.43
CA TYR A 37 12.79 -4.34 0.38
C TYR A 37 11.81 -3.62 1.31
N GLU A 38 10.62 -4.19 1.46
CA GLU A 38 9.65 -3.71 2.44
C GLU A 38 9.04 -4.85 3.23
N ARG A 39 8.86 -4.61 4.51
CA ARG A 39 8.15 -5.50 5.42
C ARG A 39 6.83 -4.87 5.79
N ASN A 40 5.77 -5.64 5.68
CA ASN A 40 4.41 -5.19 5.95
C ASN A 40 3.77 -6.05 7.01
N VAL A 41 3.10 -5.41 7.95
CA VAL A 41 2.29 -6.09 8.95
C VAL A 41 0.88 -5.53 8.87
N ARG A 42 -0.09 -6.41 8.59
CA ARG A 42 -1.50 -6.05 8.62
C ARG A 42 -2.05 -6.31 10.02
N PHE A 43 -2.65 -5.29 10.59
CA PHE A 43 -3.28 -5.33 11.89
C PHE A 43 -4.79 -5.38 11.76
N ASP A 44 -5.44 -6.03 12.71
CA ASP A 44 -6.88 -6.03 12.84
C ASP A 44 -7.25 -6.29 14.31
N ASN A 45 -8.52 -6.08 14.62
CA ASN A 45 -9.03 -6.51 15.91
C ASN A 45 -9.17 -8.05 15.92
N PRO A 46 -9.40 -8.67 17.11
CA PRO A 46 -9.50 -10.13 17.21
C PRO A 46 -10.57 -10.77 16.32
N TRP A 47 -11.58 -10.00 15.92
CA TRP A 47 -12.70 -10.50 15.13
C TRP A 47 -12.58 -10.19 13.63
N ASP A 48 -11.43 -9.71 13.18
CA ASP A 48 -11.21 -9.32 11.78
C ASP A 48 -12.20 -8.25 11.28
N GLY A 49 -12.58 -7.33 12.15
CA GLY A 49 -13.59 -6.33 11.86
C GLY A 49 -13.25 -5.40 10.70
N LEU A 50 -11.97 -5.04 10.56
CA LEU A 50 -11.53 -4.23 9.42
C LEU A 50 -11.61 -5.02 8.12
N ARG A 51 -11.06 -6.24 8.11
CA ARG A 51 -11.05 -7.09 6.92
C ARG A 51 -12.47 -7.40 6.44
N ILE A 52 -13.38 -7.72 7.36
CA ILE A 52 -14.77 -8.02 7.02
C ILE A 52 -15.45 -6.82 6.35
N GLN A 53 -15.07 -5.59 6.74
CA GLN A 53 -15.59 -4.37 6.14
C GLN A 53 -14.81 -3.93 4.90
N GLY A 54 -13.86 -4.71 4.43
CA GLY A 54 -13.02 -4.34 3.29
C GLY A 54 -11.98 -3.27 3.59
N LYS A 55 -11.69 -3.04 4.86
CA LYS A 55 -10.74 -2.04 5.32
C LYS A 55 -9.38 -2.67 5.65
N LEU A 56 -8.35 -1.84 5.71
CA LEU A 56 -6.97 -2.27 5.95
C LEU A 56 -6.29 -1.31 6.92
N LEU A 57 -5.58 -1.87 7.89
CA LEU A 57 -4.62 -1.15 8.71
C LEU A 57 -3.27 -1.85 8.59
N ARG A 58 -2.26 -1.12 8.13
CA ARG A 58 -0.95 -1.69 7.80
C ARG A 58 0.18 -0.85 8.35
N LEU A 59 1.16 -1.51 8.94
CA LEU A 59 2.43 -0.91 9.34
C LEU A 59 3.51 -1.43 8.41
N ARG A 60 4.19 -0.51 7.72
CA ARG A 60 5.23 -0.84 6.73
C ARG A 60 6.56 -0.27 7.15
N GLN A 61 7.61 -1.07 6.96
CA GLN A 61 9.00 -0.64 7.09
C GLN A 61 9.71 -0.85 5.76
N ASP A 62 10.13 0.23 5.14
CA ASP A 62 11.14 0.24 4.08
C ASP A 62 12.25 1.18 4.51
N ALA A 63 12.60 2.23 3.78
CA ALA A 63 13.52 3.26 4.26
C ALA A 63 12.97 3.99 5.49
N ARG A 64 11.64 4.02 5.63
CA ARG A 64 10.92 4.67 6.72
C ARG A 64 9.78 3.78 7.20
N ALA A 65 9.31 4.04 8.41
CA ALA A 65 8.12 3.35 8.92
C ALA A 65 6.88 4.20 8.64
N ARG A 66 5.80 3.56 8.18
CA ARG A 66 4.54 4.23 7.85
C ARG A 66 3.36 3.41 8.33
N LEU A 67 2.39 4.11 8.90
CA LEU A 67 1.11 3.51 9.29
C LEU A 67 0.06 3.98 8.29
N THR A 68 -0.64 3.03 7.68
CA THR A 68 -1.59 3.28 6.62
C THR A 68 -2.94 2.67 6.96
N TYR A 69 -3.99 3.46 6.81
CA TYR A 69 -5.37 3.00 6.80
C TYR A 69 -5.91 3.10 5.38
N LYS A 70 -6.59 2.06 4.92
CA LYS A 70 -7.34 2.09 3.66
C LYS A 70 -8.79 1.75 3.95
N GLY A 71 -9.69 2.59 3.44
CA GLY A 71 -11.12 2.39 3.56
C GLY A 71 -11.65 1.33 2.61
N GLU A 72 -12.94 1.06 2.69
CA GLU A 72 -13.60 0.12 1.81
C GLU A 72 -13.44 0.53 0.35
N PRO A 73 -12.98 -0.36 -0.55
CA PRO A 73 -12.80 -0.01 -1.94
C PRO A 73 -14.15 0.17 -2.64
N GLN A 74 -14.22 1.20 -3.48
CA GLN A 74 -15.35 1.46 -4.37
C GLN A 74 -14.85 1.31 -5.80
N THR A 75 -15.62 0.63 -6.64
CA THR A 75 -15.28 0.46 -8.04
C THR A 75 -16.05 1.49 -8.85
N ALA A 76 -15.31 2.26 -9.68
CA ALA A 76 -15.95 3.16 -10.63
C ALA A 76 -16.74 2.34 -11.66
N VAL A 77 -17.87 2.88 -12.13
CA VAL A 77 -18.68 2.23 -13.16
C VAL A 77 -17.84 2.08 -14.43
N ASP A 78 -17.86 0.88 -15.01
CA ASP A 78 -17.12 0.53 -16.23
C ASP A 78 -15.60 0.67 -16.13
N SER A 79 -15.04 0.55 -14.93
CA SER A 79 -13.60 0.64 -14.69
C SER A 79 -13.12 -0.49 -13.81
N GLU A 80 -11.90 -0.97 -14.06
CA GLU A 80 -11.20 -1.90 -13.18
C GLU A 80 -10.49 -1.17 -12.03
N ALA A 81 -10.47 0.15 -12.05
CA ALA A 81 -9.83 0.96 -11.03
C ALA A 81 -10.59 0.86 -9.70
N ARG A 82 -9.83 0.72 -8.63
CA ARG A 82 -10.34 0.81 -7.27
C ARG A 82 -10.11 2.21 -6.75
N VAL A 83 -11.14 2.78 -6.15
CA VAL A 83 -11.06 4.06 -5.46
C VAL A 83 -11.34 3.81 -3.99
N ARG A 84 -10.44 4.24 -3.12
CA ARG A 84 -10.61 4.08 -1.68
C ARG A 84 -9.93 5.21 -0.92
N GLU A 85 -10.46 5.51 0.24
CA GLU A 85 -9.79 6.44 1.15
C GLU A 85 -8.49 5.83 1.62
N GLU A 86 -7.42 6.63 1.65
CA GLU A 86 -6.14 6.26 2.22
C GLU A 86 -5.66 7.36 3.17
N LEU A 87 -5.35 6.97 4.39
CA LEU A 87 -4.74 7.84 5.39
C LEU A 87 -3.40 7.23 5.76
N GLU A 88 -2.32 7.99 5.58
CA GLU A 88 -0.97 7.49 5.84
C GLU A 88 -0.15 8.51 6.59
N VAL A 89 0.57 8.05 7.59
CA VAL A 89 1.50 8.87 8.36
C VAL A 89 2.83 8.15 8.49
N GLU A 90 3.91 8.91 8.50
CA GLU A 90 5.21 8.38 8.91
C GLU A 90 5.26 8.29 10.43
N VAL A 91 5.89 7.24 10.93
CA VAL A 91 6.14 7.06 12.36
C VAL A 91 7.65 6.91 12.58
N ASP A 92 8.13 7.41 13.69
CA ASP A 92 9.56 7.42 13.97
C ASP A 92 10.13 6.05 14.31
N ASP A 93 9.29 5.16 14.82
CA ASP A 93 9.72 3.88 15.37
C ASP A 93 8.70 2.80 15.04
N PHE A 94 9.12 1.86 14.18
CA PHE A 94 8.28 0.74 13.75
C PHE A 94 7.87 -0.13 14.95
N GLN A 95 8.84 -0.53 15.78
CA GLN A 95 8.56 -1.45 16.88
C GLN A 95 7.68 -0.80 17.95
N MET A 96 7.91 0.46 18.25
CA MET A 96 7.08 1.20 19.22
C MET A 96 5.63 1.28 18.72
N THR A 97 5.44 1.58 17.44
CA THR A 97 4.12 1.66 16.83
C THR A 97 3.45 0.29 16.84
N TYR A 98 4.21 -0.75 16.53
CA TYR A 98 3.73 -2.14 16.60
C TYR A 98 3.20 -2.48 18.00
N ASP A 99 4.00 -2.18 19.02
CA ASP A 99 3.64 -2.45 20.41
C ASP A 99 2.43 -1.63 20.85
N LEU A 100 2.38 -0.37 20.45
CA LEU A 100 1.25 0.52 20.76
C LEU A 100 -0.05 -0.01 20.17
N LEU A 101 -0.04 -0.46 18.93
CA LEU A 101 -1.22 -1.04 18.29
C LEU A 101 -1.71 -2.27 19.04
N GLN A 102 -0.81 -3.12 19.49
CA GLN A 102 -1.20 -4.28 20.30
C GLN A 102 -1.82 -3.87 21.64
N ARG A 103 -1.29 -2.85 22.29
CA ARG A 103 -1.80 -2.37 23.58
C ARG A 103 -3.21 -1.81 23.48
N VAL A 104 -3.59 -1.25 22.33
CA VAL A 104 -4.94 -0.70 22.14
C VAL A 104 -5.91 -1.70 21.51
N GLY A 105 -5.51 -2.96 21.36
CA GLY A 105 -6.42 -4.03 20.98
C GLY A 105 -6.31 -4.54 19.56
N PHE A 106 -5.31 -4.08 18.79
CA PHE A 106 -5.05 -4.61 17.46
C PHE A 106 -4.03 -5.75 17.53
N GLU A 107 -4.20 -6.71 16.65
CA GLU A 107 -3.31 -7.86 16.56
C GLU A 107 -2.66 -7.92 15.18
N PRO A 108 -1.38 -8.35 15.10
CA PRO A 108 -0.76 -8.62 13.82
C PRO A 108 -1.39 -9.89 13.23
N LYS A 109 -2.10 -9.73 12.11
CA LYS A 109 -2.82 -10.84 11.45
C LYS A 109 -2.04 -11.43 10.29
N GLN A 110 -1.21 -10.63 9.64
CA GLN A 110 -0.46 -11.07 8.46
C GLN A 110 0.84 -10.28 8.38
N VAL A 111 1.92 -11.00 8.14
CA VAL A 111 3.22 -10.39 7.83
C VAL A 111 3.59 -10.82 6.42
N TYR A 112 3.93 -9.85 5.58
CA TYR A 112 4.42 -10.16 4.24
C TYR A 112 5.55 -9.22 3.86
N GLU A 113 6.43 -9.72 3.02
CA GLU A 113 7.63 -9.05 2.57
C GLU A 113 7.63 -9.01 1.06
N LYS A 114 8.12 -7.93 0.49
CA LYS A 114 8.28 -7.82 -0.95
C LYS A 114 9.33 -6.80 -1.31
N TYR A 115 9.76 -6.85 -2.55
CA TYR A 115 10.58 -5.80 -3.15
C TYR A 115 9.69 -4.95 -4.05
N ARG A 116 9.93 -3.65 -4.03
CA ARG A 116 9.16 -2.68 -4.81
C ARG A 116 10.11 -1.78 -5.56
N GLU A 117 9.78 -1.53 -6.82
CA GLU A 117 10.41 -0.51 -7.66
C GLU A 117 9.31 0.38 -8.19
N THR A 118 9.53 1.69 -8.20
CA THR A 118 8.49 2.66 -8.55
C THR A 118 8.94 3.54 -9.69
N PHE A 119 8.11 3.66 -10.71
CA PHE A 119 8.31 4.54 -11.86
C PHE A 119 7.26 5.63 -11.89
N HIS A 120 7.63 6.76 -12.49
CA HIS A 120 6.66 7.78 -12.89
C HIS A 120 6.50 7.75 -14.40
N PHE A 121 5.25 7.67 -14.85
CA PHE A 121 4.89 7.73 -16.26
C PHE A 121 3.80 8.78 -16.43
N GLY A 122 4.18 9.96 -16.92
CA GLY A 122 3.31 11.13 -16.87
C GLY A 122 2.96 11.47 -15.42
N GLN A 123 1.68 11.48 -15.10
CA GLN A 123 1.18 11.72 -13.73
C GLN A 123 0.85 10.44 -12.97
N VAL A 124 1.20 9.30 -13.55
CA VAL A 124 0.88 8.00 -12.97
C VAL A 124 2.11 7.41 -12.31
N GLU A 125 1.93 6.86 -11.13
CA GLU A 125 2.93 6.06 -10.42
C GLU A 125 2.70 4.57 -10.72
N VAL A 126 3.77 3.89 -11.15
CA VAL A 126 3.72 2.48 -11.55
C VAL A 126 4.68 1.65 -10.72
#